data_466fd2ccfc43569260dcea74871ac2ab
#
_entry.id   466fd2ccfc43569260dcea74871ac2ab
#
_cell.length_a   1.000
_cell.length_b   1.000
_cell.length_c   1.000
_cell.angle_alpha   90.00
_cell.angle_beta   90.00
_cell.angle_gamma   90.00
#
_symmetry.space_group_name_H-M   'P 1'
#
loop_
_entity.id
_entity.type
_entity.pdbx_description
1 polymer ?
#
loop_
_entity_poly.entity_id
_entity_poly.type
_entity_poly.pdbx_seq_one_letter_code
_entity_poly.pdbx_strand_id
1 'polypeptide(L)'
;MLFARNAELLVTMDEERREISGGGFVVRDGWIDAVGPSEMFAVEPGAAVLELGGHIVIPGLVNTHHHLYQTLTRAVPAAQNANLFGWLKTLYPIWARMGPDAIYTSALVGMAELLLSGCTTISDHLYMFPNGARLDDEVRAAQEIGVRFHASRGSMSLGESQGGLPPDRVVEREPAILRDCVRVIEQFHDPKPGSMLRVVVAPCSPFSVSAGLMRESVDLARSHGVQLHTHLAETLDEELFCQQQFGRRPVAYAEELGWSGPDVWFAHMVHVNAHEIPLLAQTGCGLAHCPSSNMRLASGIAPIMDYRRAGVKVGLGVDGSASNDGNHMLLEARQAMLLARLKLAEDERQAHASGAEFAGAVQMTAREALELATLGGAAVLGRKDIGAIAPGMCADFVAYKLDRLAFAGARSDPLAALLFCAPQQPDVVVVNGRVLVQDGQLTMVDLPPLIERHNRISREMING
;
A
#
# COMPACT_ATOMS: atom_id res chain seq x y z
N MET A 1 -17.39 10.52 -21.56
CA MET A 1 -16.06 10.95 -22.04
C MET A 1 -15.56 12.11 -21.18
N LEU A 2 -14.28 12.08 -20.80
CA LEU A 2 -13.59 13.16 -20.08
C LEU A 2 -12.33 13.53 -20.87
N PHE A 3 -12.06 14.82 -21.01
CA PHE A 3 -10.81 15.33 -21.61
C PHE A 3 -10.02 16.11 -20.54
N ALA A 4 -8.93 15.54 -20.08
CA ALA A 4 -7.94 16.19 -19.21
C ALA A 4 -6.89 16.89 -20.09
N ARG A 5 -6.71 18.21 -19.91
CA ARG A 5 -5.86 18.98 -20.82
C ARG A 5 -5.04 20.08 -20.16
N ASN A 6 -4.03 20.53 -20.89
CA ASN A 6 -3.18 21.67 -20.55
C ASN A 6 -2.38 21.46 -19.24
N ALA A 7 -2.08 20.20 -18.87
CA ALA A 7 -1.19 19.96 -17.74
C ALA A 7 0.15 20.68 -17.94
N GLU A 8 0.63 21.42 -16.95
CA GLU A 8 1.96 22.05 -17.06
C GLU A 8 3.04 21.00 -17.29
N LEU A 9 2.89 19.85 -16.59
CA LEU A 9 3.67 18.65 -16.83
C LEU A 9 2.78 17.42 -16.67
N LEU A 10 2.65 16.61 -17.71
CA LEU A 10 2.04 15.28 -17.67
C LEU A 10 3.13 14.22 -17.57
N VAL A 11 3.19 13.51 -16.47
CA VAL A 11 4.11 12.38 -16.24
C VAL A 11 3.34 11.09 -16.50
N THR A 12 3.66 10.39 -17.57
CA THR A 12 2.85 9.24 -18.01
C THR A 12 3.16 7.95 -17.28
N MET A 13 4.41 7.76 -16.83
CA MET A 13 4.92 6.48 -16.31
C MET A 13 4.67 5.28 -17.26
N ASP A 14 4.47 5.57 -18.56
CA ASP A 14 4.39 4.55 -19.62
C ASP A 14 5.75 3.88 -19.88
N GLU A 15 5.82 2.96 -20.82
CA GLU A 15 7.05 2.24 -21.17
C GLU A 15 8.20 3.18 -21.53
N GLU A 16 7.90 4.33 -22.18
CA GLU A 16 8.86 5.36 -22.57
C GLU A 16 9.17 6.37 -21.46
N ARG A 17 8.44 6.34 -20.32
CA ARG A 17 8.55 7.31 -19.21
C ARG A 17 8.41 8.75 -19.65
N ARG A 18 7.48 9.02 -20.59
CA ARG A 18 7.29 10.35 -21.16
C ARG A 18 6.88 11.39 -20.12
N GLU A 19 7.46 12.56 -20.24
CA GLU A 19 7.11 13.77 -19.51
C GLU A 19 6.70 14.83 -20.53
N ILE A 20 5.41 15.18 -20.60
CA ILE A 20 4.83 16.00 -21.68
C ILE A 20 4.39 17.35 -21.13
N SER A 21 5.09 18.42 -21.51
CA SER A 21 4.67 19.79 -21.22
C SER A 21 3.42 20.14 -22.03
N GLY A 22 2.43 20.82 -21.43
CA GLY A 22 1.14 21.07 -22.07
C GLY A 22 0.37 19.79 -22.42
N GLY A 23 0.66 18.70 -21.69
CA GLY A 23 0.11 17.39 -21.96
C GLY A 23 -1.37 17.26 -21.64
N GLY A 24 -2.02 16.30 -22.29
CA GLY A 24 -3.40 15.94 -22.04
C GLY A 24 -3.71 14.51 -22.48
N PHE A 25 -4.91 14.05 -22.17
CA PHE A 25 -5.39 12.73 -22.55
C PHE A 25 -6.91 12.68 -22.57
N VAL A 26 -7.43 11.71 -23.33
CA VAL A 26 -8.86 11.45 -23.49
C VAL A 26 -9.23 10.20 -22.71
N VAL A 27 -10.35 10.27 -21.98
CA VAL A 27 -10.91 9.14 -21.22
C VAL A 27 -12.28 8.77 -21.77
N ARG A 28 -12.49 7.47 -22.05
CA ARG A 28 -13.78 6.88 -22.45
C ARG A 28 -14.10 5.71 -21.55
N ASP A 29 -15.29 5.71 -20.96
CA ASP A 29 -15.81 4.62 -20.14
C ASP A 29 -14.85 4.11 -19.04
N GLY A 30 -14.11 5.04 -18.42
CA GLY A 30 -13.14 4.73 -17.37
C GLY A 30 -11.75 4.33 -17.86
N TRP A 31 -11.51 4.31 -19.19
CA TRP A 31 -10.24 3.94 -19.80
C TRP A 31 -9.59 5.14 -20.50
N ILE A 32 -8.28 5.17 -20.48
CA ILE A 32 -7.49 6.15 -21.26
C ILE A 32 -7.46 5.69 -22.71
N ASP A 33 -7.94 6.56 -23.60
CA ASP A 33 -8.05 6.31 -25.04
C ASP A 33 -6.82 6.83 -25.80
N ALA A 34 -6.37 8.04 -25.48
CA ALA A 34 -5.24 8.69 -26.13
C ALA A 34 -4.48 9.61 -25.17
N VAL A 35 -3.15 9.75 -25.38
CA VAL A 35 -2.24 10.57 -24.55
C VAL A 35 -1.25 11.32 -25.44
N GLY A 36 -1.08 12.63 -25.22
CA GLY A 36 -0.14 13.45 -25.96
C GLY A 36 -0.21 14.94 -25.60
N PRO A 37 0.41 15.82 -26.37
CA PRO A 37 0.18 17.27 -26.28
C PRO A 37 -1.30 17.60 -26.41
N SER A 38 -1.84 18.48 -25.55
CA SER A 38 -3.29 18.77 -25.52
C SER A 38 -3.84 19.31 -26.84
N GLU A 39 -3.04 20.03 -27.59
CA GLU A 39 -3.37 20.59 -28.91
C GLU A 39 -3.67 19.54 -29.99
N MET A 40 -3.25 18.29 -29.77
CA MET A 40 -3.54 17.17 -30.69
C MET A 40 -4.98 16.69 -30.60
N PHE A 41 -5.72 17.09 -29.58
CA PHE A 41 -7.06 16.56 -29.30
C PHE A 41 -8.13 17.63 -29.45
N ALA A 42 -9.14 17.37 -30.28
CA ALA A 42 -10.33 18.19 -30.35
C ALA A 42 -11.29 17.84 -29.20
N VAL A 43 -11.90 18.86 -28.60
CA VAL A 43 -12.96 18.64 -27.60
C VAL A 43 -14.24 18.20 -28.33
N GLU A 44 -14.67 16.96 -28.08
CA GLU A 44 -15.92 16.47 -28.65
C GLU A 44 -17.13 17.13 -27.97
N PRO A 45 -18.23 17.39 -28.70
CA PRO A 45 -19.46 17.92 -28.12
C PRO A 45 -19.98 17.03 -26.99
N GLY A 46 -20.24 17.62 -25.82
CA GLY A 46 -20.71 16.89 -24.64
C GLY A 46 -19.64 16.20 -23.79
N ALA A 47 -18.37 16.32 -24.14
CA ALA A 47 -17.29 15.85 -23.28
C ALA A 47 -17.15 16.74 -22.04
N ALA A 48 -16.98 16.15 -20.87
CA ALA A 48 -16.49 16.87 -19.69
C ALA A 48 -15.03 17.29 -19.94
N VAL A 49 -14.68 18.52 -19.57
CA VAL A 49 -13.31 19.02 -19.71
C VAL A 49 -12.75 19.33 -18.34
N LEU A 50 -11.55 18.80 -18.08
CA LEU A 50 -10.78 19.08 -16.88
C LEU A 50 -9.56 19.90 -17.26
N GLU A 51 -9.57 21.17 -16.90
CA GLU A 51 -8.45 22.10 -17.15
C GLU A 51 -7.38 21.92 -16.07
N LEU A 52 -6.17 21.57 -16.49
CA LEU A 52 -5.07 21.24 -15.59
C LEU A 52 -3.88 22.21 -15.72
N GLY A 53 -4.15 23.42 -16.23
CA GLY A 53 -3.14 24.49 -16.27
C GLY A 53 -2.53 24.75 -14.90
N GLY A 54 -1.20 24.84 -14.83
CA GLY A 54 -0.47 25.02 -13.57
C GLY A 54 -0.37 23.76 -12.68
N HIS A 55 -0.76 22.58 -13.18
CA HIS A 55 -0.65 21.33 -12.43
C HIS A 55 0.39 20.39 -13.04
N ILE A 56 1.05 19.63 -12.16
CA ILE A 56 1.68 18.37 -12.55
C ILE A 56 0.65 17.25 -12.40
N VAL A 57 0.54 16.43 -13.44
CA VAL A 57 -0.36 15.26 -13.48
C VAL A 57 0.47 13.99 -13.50
N ILE A 58 0.15 13.08 -12.61
CA ILE A 58 0.81 11.77 -12.48
C ILE A 58 -0.25 10.66 -12.46
N PRO A 59 0.11 9.38 -12.72
CA PRO A 59 -0.79 8.27 -12.47
C PRO A 59 -1.25 8.23 -11.02
N GLY A 60 -2.42 7.67 -10.78
CA GLY A 60 -2.89 7.40 -9.43
C GLY A 60 -1.92 6.55 -8.64
N LEU A 61 -1.65 6.94 -7.39
CA LEU A 61 -0.73 6.21 -6.52
C LEU A 61 -1.37 4.91 -6.02
N VAL A 62 -0.53 3.90 -5.81
CA VAL A 62 -0.93 2.54 -5.44
C VAL A 62 -0.33 2.18 -4.08
N ASN A 63 -1.18 1.99 -3.09
CA ASN A 63 -0.82 1.51 -1.76
C ASN A 63 -0.96 -0.01 -1.70
N THR A 64 0.13 -0.73 -1.38
CA THR A 64 0.18 -2.20 -1.43
C THR A 64 0.03 -2.88 -0.07
N HIS A 65 -0.04 -2.09 1.03
CA HIS A 65 -0.19 -2.61 2.39
C HIS A 65 -0.73 -1.54 3.34
N HIS A 66 -1.75 -1.91 4.10
CA HIS A 66 -2.37 -1.08 5.13
C HIS A 66 -3.09 -1.94 6.18
N HIS A 67 -3.47 -1.31 7.30
CA HIS A 67 -4.40 -1.78 8.31
C HIS A 67 -5.35 -0.64 8.65
N LEU A 68 -6.41 -0.47 7.85
CA LEU A 68 -7.31 0.70 7.92
C LEU A 68 -7.94 0.90 9.31
N TYR A 69 -8.23 -0.20 10.03
CA TYR A 69 -8.78 -0.12 11.38
C TYR A 69 -7.85 0.58 12.39
N GLN A 70 -6.54 0.63 12.12
CA GLN A 70 -5.56 1.24 13.01
C GLN A 70 -5.65 2.77 13.04
N THR A 71 -6.41 3.41 12.13
CA THR A 71 -6.70 4.84 12.21
C THR A 71 -7.35 5.23 13.55
N LEU A 72 -8.05 4.29 14.20
CA LEU A 72 -8.67 4.48 15.52
C LEU A 72 -7.67 4.55 16.67
N THR A 73 -6.41 4.19 16.46
CA THR A 73 -5.40 4.06 17.54
C THR A 73 -4.08 4.77 17.21
N ARG A 74 -4.15 5.90 16.48
CA ARG A 74 -2.98 6.74 16.22
C ARG A 74 -2.42 7.29 17.51
N ALA A 75 -1.10 7.35 17.61
CA ALA A 75 -0.35 8.00 18.68
C ALA A 75 -0.78 7.60 20.12
N VAL A 76 -1.26 6.37 20.33
CA VAL A 76 -1.62 5.87 21.67
C VAL A 76 -0.39 5.96 22.60
N PRO A 77 -0.46 6.69 23.75
CA PRO A 77 0.72 6.97 24.56
C PRO A 77 1.51 5.72 24.98
N ALA A 78 0.84 4.66 25.38
CA ALA A 78 1.47 3.42 25.83
C ALA A 78 2.20 2.64 24.71
N ALA A 79 1.89 2.93 23.44
CA ALA A 79 2.48 2.25 22.27
C ALA A 79 3.57 3.06 21.56
N GLN A 80 3.78 4.34 21.94
CA GLN A 80 4.64 5.27 21.18
C GLN A 80 6.11 4.82 21.10
N ASN A 81 6.63 4.20 22.14
CA ASN A 81 8.07 3.87 22.27
C ASN A 81 8.30 2.34 22.33
N ALA A 82 7.31 1.53 21.96
CA ALA A 82 7.42 0.07 21.99
C ALA A 82 8.01 -0.47 20.69
N ASN A 83 8.78 -1.58 20.77
CA ASN A 83 9.12 -2.42 19.62
C ASN A 83 7.85 -3.18 19.14
N LEU A 84 7.92 -3.87 17.99
CA LEU A 84 6.78 -4.53 17.37
C LEU A 84 5.97 -5.40 18.36
N PHE A 85 6.61 -6.31 19.08
CA PHE A 85 5.89 -7.22 19.99
C PHE A 85 5.28 -6.53 21.20
N GLY A 86 5.97 -5.54 21.77
CA GLY A 86 5.43 -4.71 22.84
C GLY A 86 4.28 -3.84 22.37
N TRP A 87 4.38 -3.30 21.16
CA TRP A 87 3.36 -2.49 20.50
C TRP A 87 2.09 -3.33 20.22
N LEU A 88 2.23 -4.54 19.67
CA LEU A 88 1.11 -5.46 19.44
C LEU A 88 0.42 -5.84 20.76
N LYS A 89 1.18 -6.23 21.80
CA LYS A 89 0.62 -6.58 23.11
C LYS A 89 -0.18 -5.41 23.74
N THR A 90 0.25 -4.18 23.50
CA THR A 90 -0.44 -2.98 23.99
C THR A 90 -1.74 -2.72 23.21
N LEU A 91 -1.76 -2.92 21.91
CA LEU A 91 -2.88 -2.54 21.05
C LEU A 91 -3.92 -3.65 20.83
N TYR A 92 -3.55 -4.92 20.84
CA TYR A 92 -4.51 -6.03 20.70
C TYR A 92 -5.71 -5.94 21.66
N PRO A 93 -5.55 -5.63 22.97
CA PRO A 93 -6.68 -5.46 23.87
C PRO A 93 -7.63 -4.33 23.48
N ILE A 94 -7.12 -3.28 22.87
CA ILE A 94 -7.91 -2.14 22.36
C ILE A 94 -8.64 -2.58 21.09
N TRP A 95 -7.95 -3.17 20.12
CA TRP A 95 -8.51 -3.63 18.86
C TRP A 95 -9.56 -4.74 19.04
N ALA A 96 -9.44 -5.55 20.10
CA ALA A 96 -10.44 -6.56 20.44
C ALA A 96 -11.84 -5.97 20.78
N ARG A 97 -11.97 -4.65 20.92
CA ARG A 97 -13.24 -3.94 21.16
C ARG A 97 -13.93 -3.48 19.89
N MET A 98 -13.28 -3.60 18.73
CA MET A 98 -13.86 -3.22 17.44
C MET A 98 -15.12 -4.01 17.15
N GLY A 99 -16.05 -3.37 16.46
CA GLY A 99 -17.22 -4.01 15.86
C GLY A 99 -17.41 -3.49 14.43
N PRO A 100 -18.50 -3.88 13.75
CA PRO A 100 -18.74 -3.49 12.35
C PRO A 100 -18.66 -2.00 12.09
N ASP A 101 -19.19 -1.18 13.01
CA ASP A 101 -19.17 0.29 12.90
C ASP A 101 -17.75 0.88 12.99
N ALA A 102 -16.90 0.30 13.84
CA ALA A 102 -15.51 0.70 13.99
C ALA A 102 -14.72 0.39 12.72
N ILE A 103 -14.88 -0.82 12.15
CA ILE A 103 -14.20 -1.22 10.90
C ILE A 103 -14.64 -0.33 9.74
N TYR A 104 -15.95 -0.17 9.54
CA TYR A 104 -16.46 0.68 8.45
C TYR A 104 -15.99 2.14 8.57
N THR A 105 -16.11 2.74 9.76
CA THR A 105 -15.76 4.15 9.96
C THR A 105 -14.24 4.39 9.84
N SER A 106 -13.42 3.50 10.36
CA SER A 106 -11.97 3.57 10.23
C SER A 106 -11.50 3.38 8.78
N ALA A 107 -12.14 2.47 8.06
CA ALA A 107 -11.85 2.26 6.64
C ALA A 107 -12.17 3.52 5.82
N LEU A 108 -13.33 4.15 6.03
CA LEU A 108 -13.66 5.42 5.36
C LEU A 108 -12.64 6.52 5.65
N VAL A 109 -12.19 6.67 6.92
CA VAL A 109 -11.19 7.68 7.29
C VAL A 109 -9.84 7.39 6.63
N GLY A 110 -9.37 6.15 6.68
CA GLY A 110 -8.08 5.79 6.06
C GLY A 110 -8.10 5.93 4.54
N MET A 111 -9.18 5.50 3.88
CA MET A 111 -9.36 5.66 2.43
C MET A 111 -9.50 7.13 2.02
N ALA A 112 -10.19 7.94 2.81
CA ALA A 112 -10.31 9.39 2.59
C ALA A 112 -8.94 10.08 2.65
N GLU A 113 -8.13 9.77 3.65
CA GLU A 113 -6.78 10.32 3.80
C GLU A 113 -5.86 9.87 2.66
N LEU A 114 -5.93 8.59 2.26
CA LEU A 114 -5.19 8.06 1.11
C LEU A 114 -5.60 8.75 -0.20
N LEU A 115 -6.90 8.95 -0.47
CA LEU A 115 -7.37 9.73 -1.62
C LEU A 115 -6.82 11.16 -1.60
N LEU A 116 -6.87 11.82 -0.43
CA LEU A 116 -6.32 13.16 -0.23
C LEU A 116 -4.78 13.21 -0.28
N SER A 117 -4.11 12.06 -0.40
CA SER A 117 -2.68 11.95 -0.71
C SER A 117 -2.39 11.62 -2.18
N GLY A 118 -3.44 11.36 -2.98
CA GLY A 118 -3.34 10.96 -4.39
C GLY A 118 -3.37 9.45 -4.62
N CYS A 119 -3.66 8.65 -3.61
CA CYS A 119 -3.79 7.20 -3.75
C CYS A 119 -5.15 6.82 -4.35
N THR A 120 -5.13 6.09 -5.46
CA THR A 120 -6.34 5.64 -6.18
C THR A 120 -6.63 4.16 -6.00
N THR A 121 -5.59 3.37 -5.72
CA THR A 121 -5.68 1.92 -5.47
C THR A 121 -5.12 1.58 -4.10
N ILE A 122 -5.92 0.92 -3.28
CA ILE A 122 -5.61 0.64 -1.87
C ILE A 122 -5.68 -0.87 -1.65
N SER A 123 -4.62 -1.47 -1.09
CA SER A 123 -4.67 -2.79 -0.49
C SER A 123 -4.69 -2.64 1.02
N ASP A 124 -5.63 -3.31 1.67
CA ASP A 124 -5.72 -3.39 3.13
C ASP A 124 -5.51 -4.82 3.61
N HIS A 125 -5.08 -4.98 4.85
CA HIS A 125 -4.88 -6.25 5.52
C HIS A 125 -5.64 -6.28 6.84
N LEU A 126 -6.96 -6.55 6.77
CA LEU A 126 -7.79 -6.78 7.94
C LEU A 126 -7.61 -8.22 8.43
N TYR A 127 -7.05 -8.42 9.62
CA TYR A 127 -6.75 -9.75 10.16
C TYR A 127 -7.39 -10.04 11.52
N MET A 128 -8.27 -9.17 11.99
CA MET A 128 -9.05 -9.35 13.22
C MET A 128 -10.53 -9.07 13.00
N PHE A 129 -11.38 -9.97 13.47
CA PHE A 129 -12.83 -9.92 13.26
C PHE A 129 -13.62 -10.05 14.59
N PRO A 130 -13.33 -9.21 15.60
CA PRO A 130 -14.04 -9.29 16.87
C PRO A 130 -15.46 -8.75 16.76
N ASN A 131 -16.34 -9.18 17.67
CA ASN A 131 -17.68 -8.60 17.89
C ASN A 131 -18.57 -8.53 16.63
N GLY A 132 -18.41 -9.49 15.71
CA GLY A 132 -19.19 -9.55 14.48
C GLY A 132 -18.71 -8.66 13.35
N ALA A 133 -17.52 -8.02 13.49
CA ALA A 133 -16.85 -7.33 12.39
C ALA A 133 -16.55 -8.28 11.23
N ARG A 134 -16.60 -7.80 10.00
CA ARG A 134 -16.38 -8.58 8.77
C ARG A 134 -15.63 -7.76 7.74
N LEU A 135 -14.99 -8.44 6.78
CA LEU A 135 -14.38 -7.78 5.62
C LEU A 135 -15.41 -6.98 4.80
N ASP A 136 -16.67 -7.41 4.83
CA ASP A 136 -17.82 -6.74 4.22
C ASP A 136 -17.93 -5.26 4.65
N ASP A 137 -17.54 -4.92 5.87
CA ASP A 137 -17.59 -3.55 6.41
C ASP A 137 -16.60 -2.62 5.72
N GLU A 138 -15.38 -3.10 5.41
CA GLU A 138 -14.39 -2.35 4.62
C GLU A 138 -14.79 -2.28 3.14
N VAL A 139 -15.30 -3.38 2.57
CA VAL A 139 -15.79 -3.40 1.20
C VAL A 139 -16.89 -2.36 1.00
N ARG A 140 -17.82 -2.25 1.95
CA ARG A 140 -18.87 -1.21 1.93
C ARG A 140 -18.27 0.20 1.93
N ALA A 141 -17.27 0.47 2.77
CA ALA A 141 -16.58 1.75 2.83
C ALA A 141 -15.89 2.09 1.48
N ALA A 142 -15.20 1.11 0.89
CA ALA A 142 -14.53 1.28 -0.41
C ALA A 142 -15.51 1.57 -1.55
N GLN A 143 -16.66 0.89 -1.57
CA GLN A 143 -17.71 1.12 -2.56
C GLN A 143 -18.35 2.51 -2.42
N GLU A 144 -18.55 2.98 -1.19
CA GLU A 144 -19.12 4.29 -0.90
C GLU A 144 -18.19 5.42 -1.33
N ILE A 145 -16.91 5.36 -0.97
CA ILE A 145 -15.95 6.41 -1.30
C ILE A 145 -15.47 6.34 -2.75
N GLY A 146 -15.55 5.15 -3.40
CA GLY A 146 -15.27 4.94 -4.81
C GLY A 146 -13.82 4.64 -5.17
N VAL A 147 -12.98 4.22 -4.23
CA VAL A 147 -11.58 3.81 -4.49
C VAL A 147 -11.51 2.43 -5.13
N ARG A 148 -10.41 2.14 -5.83
CA ARG A 148 -10.06 0.79 -6.23
C ARG A 148 -9.47 0.05 -5.04
N PHE A 149 -10.03 -1.12 -4.70
CA PHE A 149 -9.72 -1.79 -3.43
C PHE A 149 -9.29 -3.25 -3.62
N HIS A 150 -8.18 -3.62 -3.00
CA HIS A 150 -7.72 -4.99 -2.81
C HIS A 150 -7.96 -5.38 -1.34
N ALA A 151 -9.08 -6.04 -1.09
CA ALA A 151 -9.53 -6.44 0.24
C ALA A 151 -8.82 -7.73 0.65
N SER A 152 -7.85 -7.66 1.56
CA SER A 152 -7.18 -8.85 2.05
C SER A 152 -7.93 -9.43 3.25
N ARG A 153 -8.49 -10.64 3.06
CA ARG A 153 -9.05 -11.42 4.17
C ARG A 153 -7.89 -12.00 4.98
N GLY A 154 -7.43 -11.21 5.93
CA GLY A 154 -6.42 -11.59 6.89
C GLY A 154 -6.94 -12.59 7.93
N SER A 155 -6.05 -13.16 8.73
CA SER A 155 -6.44 -14.08 9.78
C SER A 155 -5.36 -14.29 10.83
N MET A 156 -5.75 -14.64 12.05
CA MET A 156 -4.89 -15.16 13.11
C MET A 156 -5.54 -16.40 13.70
N SER A 157 -4.78 -17.49 13.87
CA SER A 157 -5.28 -18.77 14.40
C SER A 157 -4.56 -19.25 15.66
N LEU A 158 -3.38 -18.69 15.97
CA LEU A 158 -2.60 -19.02 17.16
C LEU A 158 -2.72 -17.91 18.21
N GLY A 159 -3.43 -18.19 19.29
CA GLY A 159 -3.52 -17.32 20.45
C GLY A 159 -2.40 -17.59 21.47
N GLU A 160 -2.36 -16.79 22.54
CA GLU A 160 -1.37 -16.91 23.63
C GLU A 160 -1.35 -18.31 24.25
N SER A 161 -2.52 -18.94 24.42
CA SER A 161 -2.62 -20.30 24.94
C SER A 161 -2.00 -21.39 24.07
N GLN A 162 -1.76 -21.07 22.79
CA GLN A 162 -1.17 -21.96 21.78
C GLN A 162 0.24 -21.54 21.36
N GLY A 163 0.84 -20.61 22.11
CA GLY A 163 2.20 -20.10 21.84
C GLY A 163 2.28 -18.99 20.80
N GLY A 164 1.14 -18.46 20.33
CA GLY A 164 1.06 -17.26 19.53
C GLY A 164 1.18 -15.98 20.34
N LEU A 165 1.20 -14.83 19.65
CA LEU A 165 1.29 -13.52 20.29
C LEU A 165 -0.07 -12.89 20.59
N PRO A 166 -1.12 -13.05 19.74
CA PRO A 166 -2.42 -12.42 19.96
C PRO A 166 -3.18 -13.04 21.14
N PRO A 167 -4.01 -12.25 21.86
CA PRO A 167 -4.95 -12.81 22.84
C PRO A 167 -5.90 -13.83 22.21
N ASP A 168 -6.25 -14.90 22.91
CA ASP A 168 -7.13 -15.98 22.38
C ASP A 168 -8.48 -15.48 21.87
N ARG A 169 -8.99 -14.38 22.44
CA ARG A 169 -10.30 -13.80 22.03
C ARG A 169 -10.32 -13.11 20.66
N VAL A 170 -9.15 -12.88 20.04
CA VAL A 170 -9.06 -12.23 18.72
C VAL A 170 -8.60 -13.18 17.61
N VAL A 171 -8.35 -14.45 17.95
CA VAL A 171 -8.04 -15.48 16.95
C VAL A 171 -9.29 -16.23 16.53
N GLU A 172 -9.25 -16.81 15.35
CA GLU A 172 -10.34 -17.56 14.76
C GLU A 172 -9.97 -19.04 14.58
N ARG A 173 -10.96 -19.90 14.51
CA ARG A 173 -10.76 -21.32 14.17
C ARG A 173 -10.46 -21.44 12.66
N GLU A 174 -9.41 -22.18 12.30
CA GLU A 174 -8.94 -22.33 10.91
C GLU A 174 -10.03 -22.76 9.92
N PRO A 175 -10.92 -23.74 10.23
CA PRO A 175 -12.01 -24.07 9.32
C PRO A 175 -13.02 -22.94 9.11
N ALA A 176 -13.15 -22.01 10.07
CA ALA A 176 -14.02 -20.84 9.90
C ALA A 176 -13.33 -19.78 9.03
N ILE A 177 -12.03 -19.58 9.22
CA ILE A 177 -11.20 -18.70 8.39
C ILE A 177 -11.30 -19.10 6.92
N LEU A 178 -11.03 -20.37 6.61
CA LEU A 178 -11.04 -20.87 5.22
C LEU A 178 -12.42 -20.76 4.56
N ARG A 179 -13.50 -21.10 5.29
CA ARG A 179 -14.87 -20.92 4.77
C ARG A 179 -15.18 -19.45 4.50
N ASP A 180 -14.74 -18.53 5.36
CA ASP A 180 -14.98 -17.10 5.14
C ASP A 180 -14.12 -16.55 4.00
N CYS A 181 -12.88 -17.03 3.80
CA CYS A 181 -12.08 -16.72 2.62
C CYS A 181 -12.81 -17.11 1.32
N VAL A 182 -13.35 -18.32 1.23
CA VAL A 182 -14.15 -18.75 0.07
C VAL A 182 -15.35 -17.84 -0.13
N ARG A 183 -16.12 -17.57 0.95
CA ARG A 183 -17.31 -16.71 0.89
C ARG A 183 -16.99 -15.33 0.33
N VAL A 184 -15.95 -14.66 0.85
CA VAL A 184 -15.63 -13.30 0.39
C VAL A 184 -15.07 -13.27 -1.03
N ILE A 185 -14.34 -14.32 -1.45
CA ILE A 185 -13.89 -14.47 -2.84
C ILE A 185 -15.08 -14.60 -3.76
N GLU A 186 -16.00 -15.54 -3.50
CA GLU A 186 -17.18 -15.77 -4.32
C GLU A 186 -18.11 -14.55 -4.37
N GLN A 187 -18.20 -13.78 -3.28
CA GLN A 187 -19.10 -12.63 -3.19
C GLN A 187 -18.52 -11.37 -3.81
N PHE A 188 -17.22 -11.13 -3.69
CA PHE A 188 -16.63 -9.81 -3.95
C PHE A 188 -15.50 -9.79 -4.98
N HIS A 189 -14.82 -10.93 -5.25
CA HIS A 189 -13.68 -10.91 -6.14
C HIS A 189 -14.08 -10.73 -7.60
N ASP A 190 -13.58 -9.67 -8.26
CA ASP A 190 -13.70 -9.48 -9.70
C ASP A 190 -12.32 -9.56 -10.37
N PRO A 191 -12.01 -10.65 -11.11
CA PRO A 191 -10.72 -10.84 -11.76
C PRO A 191 -10.55 -10.01 -13.05
N LYS A 192 -11.61 -9.36 -13.54
CA LYS A 192 -11.60 -8.67 -14.84
C LYS A 192 -10.64 -7.47 -14.85
N PRO A 193 -10.09 -7.10 -16.02
CA PRO A 193 -9.44 -5.81 -16.20
C PRO A 193 -10.38 -4.66 -15.81
N GLY A 194 -9.83 -3.62 -15.21
CA GLY A 194 -10.61 -2.46 -14.73
C GLY A 194 -11.37 -2.69 -13.42
N SER A 195 -11.36 -3.93 -12.87
CA SER A 195 -12.11 -4.24 -11.64
C SER A 195 -11.78 -3.29 -10.50
N MET A 196 -12.83 -2.84 -9.80
CA MET A 196 -12.73 -1.94 -8.64
C MET A 196 -12.49 -2.70 -7.33
N LEU A 197 -12.74 -4.01 -7.31
CA LEU A 197 -12.64 -4.82 -6.09
C LEU A 197 -12.00 -6.17 -6.39
N ARG A 198 -10.93 -6.47 -5.67
CA ARG A 198 -10.29 -7.80 -5.64
C ARG A 198 -10.16 -8.28 -4.21
N VAL A 199 -10.25 -9.59 -4.01
CA VAL A 199 -10.02 -10.24 -2.72
C VAL A 199 -8.67 -10.94 -2.74
N VAL A 200 -8.00 -10.92 -1.58
CA VAL A 200 -6.68 -11.53 -1.36
C VAL A 200 -6.77 -12.41 -0.11
N VAL A 201 -6.11 -13.56 -0.10
CA VAL A 201 -6.00 -14.42 1.10
C VAL A 201 -4.73 -14.03 1.85
N ALA A 202 -4.87 -13.68 3.14
CA ALA A 202 -3.77 -13.02 3.84
C ALA A 202 -3.64 -13.43 5.33
N PRO A 203 -3.22 -14.66 5.66
CA PRO A 203 -2.83 -15.00 7.04
C PRO A 203 -1.77 -14.00 7.54
N CYS A 204 -1.89 -13.57 8.82
CA CYS A 204 -1.25 -12.35 9.29
C CYS A 204 0.29 -12.44 9.27
N SER A 205 0.88 -13.45 9.91
CA SER A 205 2.35 -13.56 10.04
C SER A 205 2.76 -14.94 10.54
N PRO A 206 4.02 -15.37 10.41
CA PRO A 206 4.51 -16.65 10.89
C PRO A 206 4.29 -16.92 12.38
N PHE A 207 4.19 -15.88 13.21
CA PHE A 207 3.99 -16.00 14.65
C PHE A 207 2.54 -15.87 15.12
N SER A 208 1.58 -15.77 14.19
CA SER A 208 0.15 -15.61 14.52
C SER A 208 -0.76 -16.64 13.86
N VAL A 209 -0.21 -17.51 13.01
CA VAL A 209 -0.96 -18.57 12.31
C VAL A 209 -0.18 -19.88 12.29
N SER A 210 -0.89 -21.02 12.17
CA SER A 210 -0.25 -22.33 12.05
C SER A 210 0.37 -22.54 10.66
N ALA A 211 1.37 -23.45 10.59
CA ALA A 211 1.91 -23.93 9.31
C ALA A 211 0.83 -24.60 8.44
N GLY A 212 -0.17 -25.24 9.07
CA GLY A 212 -1.33 -25.84 8.40
C GLY A 212 -2.14 -24.78 7.65
N LEU A 213 -2.55 -23.71 8.36
CA LEU A 213 -3.31 -22.61 7.76
C LEU A 213 -2.52 -21.91 6.64
N MET A 214 -1.20 -21.73 6.81
CA MET A 214 -0.36 -21.15 5.75
C MET A 214 -0.42 -21.98 4.46
N ARG A 215 -0.29 -23.33 4.54
CA ARG A 215 -0.37 -24.23 3.37
C ARG A 215 -1.77 -24.24 2.76
N GLU A 216 -2.80 -24.40 3.58
CA GLU A 216 -4.20 -24.41 3.10
C GLU A 216 -4.60 -23.08 2.47
N SER A 217 -4.04 -21.95 2.93
CA SER A 217 -4.23 -20.64 2.31
C SER A 217 -3.63 -20.57 0.89
N VAL A 218 -2.45 -21.19 0.66
CA VAL A 218 -1.84 -21.28 -0.67
C VAL A 218 -2.73 -22.08 -1.61
N ASP A 219 -3.18 -23.27 -1.17
CA ASP A 219 -4.01 -24.15 -1.97
C ASP A 219 -5.36 -23.48 -2.32
N LEU A 220 -5.99 -22.83 -1.34
CA LEU A 220 -7.24 -22.11 -1.51
C LEU A 220 -7.07 -20.93 -2.48
N ALA A 221 -6.08 -20.07 -2.27
CA ALA A 221 -5.88 -18.89 -3.10
C ALA A 221 -5.63 -19.28 -4.57
N ARG A 222 -4.78 -20.28 -4.81
CA ARG A 222 -4.46 -20.75 -6.16
C ARG A 222 -5.64 -21.44 -6.83
N SER A 223 -6.45 -22.20 -6.09
CA SER A 223 -7.67 -22.83 -6.64
C SER A 223 -8.72 -21.82 -7.11
N HIS A 224 -8.71 -20.60 -6.52
CA HIS A 224 -9.63 -19.52 -6.87
C HIS A 224 -8.98 -18.42 -7.73
N GLY A 225 -7.69 -18.53 -8.05
CA GLY A 225 -6.97 -17.54 -8.86
C GLY A 225 -6.82 -16.16 -8.19
N VAL A 226 -6.76 -16.12 -6.84
CA VAL A 226 -6.54 -14.90 -6.06
C VAL A 226 -5.11 -14.85 -5.52
N GLN A 227 -4.66 -13.65 -5.15
CA GLN A 227 -3.31 -13.45 -4.61
C GLN A 227 -3.20 -13.80 -3.13
N LEU A 228 -1.95 -13.90 -2.66
CA LEU A 228 -1.53 -14.21 -1.31
C LEU A 228 -0.70 -13.06 -0.72
N HIS A 229 -0.98 -12.71 0.54
CA HIS A 229 -0.25 -11.66 1.26
C HIS A 229 -0.01 -12.04 2.72
N THR A 230 1.16 -11.65 3.26
CA THR A 230 1.48 -11.81 4.69
C THR A 230 2.62 -10.86 5.08
N HIS A 231 2.77 -10.59 6.40
CA HIS A 231 3.98 -9.94 6.91
C HIS A 231 5.12 -10.96 6.95
N LEU A 232 6.32 -10.53 6.56
CA LEU A 232 7.49 -11.42 6.57
C LEU A 232 8.79 -10.64 6.73
N ALA A 233 9.70 -11.20 7.54
CA ALA A 233 11.06 -10.70 7.75
C ALA A 233 11.09 -9.20 8.16
N GLU A 234 10.15 -8.80 9.02
CA GLU A 234 10.02 -7.41 9.46
C GLU A 234 11.05 -7.05 10.54
N THR A 235 11.21 -7.90 11.55
CA THR A 235 12.07 -7.62 12.70
C THR A 235 13.00 -8.79 13.04
N LEU A 236 14.06 -8.49 13.81
CA LEU A 236 14.95 -9.54 14.35
C LEU A 236 14.19 -10.46 15.32
N ASP A 237 13.20 -9.97 16.06
CA ASP A 237 12.38 -10.78 16.95
C ASP A 237 11.62 -11.86 16.17
N GLU A 238 11.10 -11.54 14.98
CA GLU A 238 10.47 -12.51 14.07
C GLU A 238 11.49 -13.53 13.56
N GLU A 239 12.68 -13.08 13.15
CA GLU A 239 13.73 -14.00 12.69
C GLU A 239 14.11 -15.02 13.78
N LEU A 240 14.33 -14.53 15.01
CA LEU A 240 14.63 -15.37 16.15
C LEU A 240 13.49 -16.34 16.46
N PHE A 241 12.25 -15.87 16.42
CA PHE A 241 11.06 -16.71 16.58
C PHE A 241 11.03 -17.85 15.54
N CYS A 242 11.17 -17.51 14.26
CA CYS A 242 11.16 -18.52 13.19
C CYS A 242 12.31 -19.54 13.32
N GLN A 243 13.49 -19.09 13.69
CA GLN A 243 14.63 -19.99 13.93
C GLN A 243 14.39 -20.93 15.11
N GLN A 244 13.81 -20.43 16.20
CA GLN A 244 13.53 -21.23 17.41
C GLN A 244 12.38 -22.20 17.21
N GLN A 245 11.30 -21.78 16.55
CA GLN A 245 10.10 -22.59 16.40
C GLN A 245 10.16 -23.54 15.20
N PHE A 246 10.77 -23.11 14.10
CA PHE A 246 10.75 -23.84 12.83
C PHE A 246 12.13 -24.27 12.33
N GLY A 247 13.22 -23.83 12.98
CA GLY A 247 14.59 -24.10 12.55
C GLY A 247 14.96 -23.43 11.22
N ARG A 248 14.24 -22.40 10.84
CA ARG A 248 14.35 -21.69 9.54
C ARG A 248 14.33 -20.19 9.72
N ARG A 249 14.94 -19.44 8.79
CA ARG A 249 14.71 -18.02 8.61
C ARG A 249 13.30 -17.77 8.00
N PRO A 250 12.69 -16.59 8.18
CA PRO A 250 11.34 -16.31 7.70
C PRO A 250 11.11 -16.63 6.21
N VAL A 251 11.99 -16.21 5.31
CA VAL A 251 11.87 -16.46 3.87
C VAL A 251 11.91 -17.94 3.53
N ALA A 252 12.87 -18.68 4.10
CA ALA A 252 13.00 -20.11 3.88
C ALA A 252 11.80 -20.89 4.45
N TYR A 253 11.23 -20.43 5.56
CA TYR A 253 10.00 -20.99 6.14
C TYR A 253 8.81 -20.74 5.22
N ALA A 254 8.63 -19.54 4.73
CA ALA A 254 7.57 -19.22 3.78
C ALA A 254 7.67 -20.07 2.49
N GLU A 255 8.87 -20.22 1.94
CA GLU A 255 9.12 -21.07 0.76
C GLU A 255 8.73 -22.54 1.01
N GLU A 256 9.12 -23.12 2.17
CA GLU A 256 8.76 -24.49 2.56
C GLU A 256 7.23 -24.70 2.66
N LEU A 257 6.48 -23.63 2.98
CA LEU A 257 5.02 -23.64 3.05
C LEU A 257 4.33 -23.36 1.71
N GLY A 258 5.09 -23.20 0.61
CA GLY A 258 4.57 -22.92 -0.72
C GLY A 258 4.31 -21.44 -1.02
N TRP A 259 4.76 -20.54 -0.14
CA TRP A 259 4.62 -19.08 -0.29
C TRP A 259 5.70 -18.52 -1.23
N SER A 260 5.68 -18.99 -2.47
CA SER A 260 6.58 -18.50 -3.54
C SER A 260 5.81 -18.51 -4.86
N GLY A 261 5.91 -17.42 -5.62
CA GLY A 261 5.23 -17.29 -6.91
C GLY A 261 4.85 -15.85 -7.24
N PRO A 262 4.45 -15.60 -8.50
CA PRO A 262 4.06 -14.26 -8.94
C PRO A 262 2.73 -13.79 -8.35
N ASP A 263 2.01 -14.65 -7.68
CA ASP A 263 0.77 -14.47 -6.95
C ASP A 263 0.97 -14.09 -5.47
N VAL A 264 2.23 -14.01 -5.00
CA VAL A 264 2.60 -13.77 -3.59
C VAL A 264 3.29 -12.43 -3.44
N TRP A 265 2.91 -11.66 -2.42
CA TRP A 265 3.73 -10.54 -1.97
C TRP A 265 3.78 -10.45 -0.44
N PHE A 266 4.88 -9.91 0.07
CA PHE A 266 5.17 -9.79 1.49
C PHE A 266 5.22 -8.34 1.93
N ALA A 267 4.76 -8.01 3.14
CA ALA A 267 5.01 -6.71 3.73
C ALA A 267 6.37 -6.69 4.44
N HIS A 268 7.02 -5.53 4.44
CA HIS A 268 8.26 -5.14 5.10
C HIS A 268 9.54 -5.68 4.47
N MET A 269 9.84 -6.97 4.60
CA MET A 269 11.03 -7.62 4.05
C MET A 269 12.34 -6.89 4.39
N VAL A 270 12.51 -6.53 5.68
CA VAL A 270 13.67 -5.77 6.18
C VAL A 270 14.88 -6.68 6.41
N HIS A 271 14.66 -7.83 7.09
CA HIS A 271 15.69 -8.76 7.51
C HIS A 271 15.84 -9.92 6.54
N VAL A 272 16.41 -9.64 5.36
CA VAL A 272 16.74 -10.64 4.34
C VAL A 272 18.24 -10.69 4.13
N ASN A 273 18.74 -11.83 3.67
CA ASN A 273 20.13 -11.98 3.31
C ASN A 273 20.37 -12.02 1.78
N ALA A 274 21.63 -11.99 1.37
CA ALA A 274 22.02 -11.93 -0.03
C ALA A 274 21.57 -13.16 -0.86
N HIS A 275 21.25 -14.30 -0.22
CA HIS A 275 20.79 -15.51 -0.90
C HIS A 275 19.27 -15.51 -1.09
N GLU A 276 18.53 -14.83 -0.22
CA GLU A 276 17.06 -14.77 -0.26
C GLU A 276 16.57 -13.81 -1.36
N ILE A 277 17.30 -12.74 -1.66
CA ILE A 277 16.90 -11.75 -2.68
C ILE A 277 16.77 -12.36 -4.09
N PRO A 278 17.79 -13.10 -4.60
CA PRO A 278 17.67 -13.77 -5.90
C PRO A 278 16.53 -14.79 -5.96
N LEU A 279 16.22 -15.48 -4.86
CA LEU A 279 15.11 -16.43 -4.77
C LEU A 279 13.76 -15.72 -4.99
N LEU A 280 13.55 -14.56 -4.33
CA LEU A 280 12.33 -13.75 -4.52
C LEU A 280 12.18 -13.27 -5.97
N ALA A 281 13.28 -12.88 -6.61
CA ALA A 281 13.27 -12.48 -8.02
C ALA A 281 12.93 -13.65 -8.96
N GLN A 282 13.54 -14.82 -8.76
CA GLN A 282 13.33 -16.02 -9.56
C GLN A 282 11.90 -16.55 -9.45
N THR A 283 11.32 -16.51 -8.26
CA THR A 283 9.95 -16.94 -8.01
C THR A 283 8.90 -15.91 -8.44
N GLY A 284 9.33 -14.66 -8.68
CA GLY A 284 8.45 -13.56 -9.08
C GLY A 284 7.61 -12.98 -7.96
N CYS A 285 7.97 -13.24 -6.70
CA CYS A 285 7.34 -12.63 -5.52
C CYS A 285 7.46 -11.10 -5.55
N GLY A 286 6.47 -10.44 -4.95
CA GLY A 286 6.50 -8.99 -4.72
C GLY A 286 6.73 -8.65 -3.25
N LEU A 287 6.99 -7.38 -2.98
CA LEU A 287 7.04 -6.85 -1.63
C LEU A 287 6.41 -5.44 -1.52
N ALA A 288 5.77 -5.18 -0.40
CA ALA A 288 5.31 -3.87 0.03
C ALA A 288 6.35 -3.26 0.98
N HIS A 289 7.07 -2.25 0.53
CA HIS A 289 7.99 -1.50 1.37
C HIS A 289 7.23 -0.46 2.20
N CYS A 290 7.38 -0.51 3.53
CA CYS A 290 6.70 0.33 4.49
C CYS A 290 7.71 1.21 5.27
N PRO A 291 8.34 2.21 4.64
CA PRO A 291 9.48 2.92 5.21
C PRO A 291 9.14 3.64 6.52
N SER A 292 8.01 4.32 6.62
CA SER A 292 7.62 5.05 7.82
C SER A 292 7.38 4.12 9.01
N SER A 293 6.67 3.02 8.80
CA SER A 293 6.41 2.02 9.83
C SER A 293 7.71 1.34 10.30
N ASN A 294 8.58 0.96 9.36
CA ASN A 294 9.88 0.36 9.67
C ASN A 294 10.74 1.29 10.54
N MET A 295 10.72 2.60 10.28
CA MET A 295 11.39 3.61 11.12
C MET A 295 10.71 3.75 12.49
N ARG A 296 9.39 3.84 12.49
CA ARG A 296 8.56 4.07 13.69
C ARG A 296 8.68 2.93 14.70
N LEU A 297 8.75 1.69 14.23
CA LEU A 297 8.92 0.48 15.05
C LEU A 297 10.37 0.06 15.24
N ALA A 298 11.32 0.84 14.67
CA ALA A 298 12.75 0.53 14.67
C ALA A 298 13.07 -0.87 14.09
N SER A 299 12.29 -1.29 13.07
CA SER A 299 12.49 -2.58 12.40
C SER A 299 13.80 -2.61 11.60
N GLY A 300 14.24 -1.49 11.02
CA GLY A 300 15.45 -1.37 10.23
C GLY A 300 15.24 -0.76 8.85
N ILE A 301 16.27 -0.85 8.00
CA ILE A 301 16.23 -0.32 6.62
C ILE A 301 16.22 -1.48 5.65
N ALA A 302 15.12 -1.69 4.93
CA ALA A 302 15.00 -2.72 3.90
C ALA A 302 15.96 -2.45 2.72
N PRO A 303 16.61 -3.49 2.14
CA PRO A 303 17.58 -3.35 1.05
C PRO A 303 16.91 -3.13 -0.32
N ILE A 304 16.13 -2.06 -0.45
CA ILE A 304 15.25 -1.80 -1.61
C ILE A 304 16.01 -1.73 -2.92
N MET A 305 17.22 -1.16 -2.93
CA MET A 305 18.02 -1.07 -4.15
C MET A 305 18.53 -2.45 -4.60
N ASP A 306 18.77 -3.37 -3.67
CA ASP A 306 19.18 -4.73 -4.00
C ASP A 306 18.01 -5.54 -4.56
N TYR A 307 16.82 -5.39 -3.99
CA TYR A 307 15.60 -5.96 -4.56
C TYR A 307 15.36 -5.48 -6.01
N ARG A 308 15.45 -4.17 -6.25
CA ARG A 308 15.28 -3.59 -7.59
C ARG A 308 16.31 -4.11 -8.58
N ARG A 309 17.60 -4.16 -8.20
CA ARG A 309 18.67 -4.71 -9.06
C ARG A 309 18.47 -6.18 -9.40
N ALA A 310 17.92 -6.95 -8.48
CA ALA A 310 17.60 -8.37 -8.70
C ALA A 310 16.32 -8.57 -9.52
N GLY A 311 15.51 -7.53 -9.76
CA GLY A 311 14.26 -7.61 -10.51
C GLY A 311 13.05 -8.04 -9.67
N VAL A 312 13.13 -7.96 -8.34
CA VAL A 312 11.97 -8.17 -7.45
C VAL A 312 10.97 -7.04 -7.63
N LYS A 313 9.68 -7.38 -7.68
CA LYS A 313 8.60 -6.39 -7.71
C LYS A 313 8.53 -5.65 -6.36
N VAL A 314 8.66 -4.35 -6.37
CA VAL A 314 8.62 -3.51 -5.16
C VAL A 314 7.53 -2.46 -5.32
N GLY A 315 6.58 -2.45 -4.39
CA GLY A 315 5.59 -1.38 -4.20
C GLY A 315 5.77 -0.71 -2.84
N LEU A 316 5.01 0.34 -2.61
CA LEU A 316 4.98 1.05 -1.32
C LEU A 316 3.70 0.72 -0.56
N GLY A 317 3.81 0.59 0.76
CA GLY A 317 2.70 0.50 1.68
C GLY A 317 2.85 1.56 2.79
N VAL A 318 1.77 2.27 3.10
CA VAL A 318 1.78 3.19 4.25
C VAL A 318 1.76 2.45 5.57
N ASP A 319 1.34 1.16 5.56
CA ASP A 319 1.08 0.34 6.74
C ASP A 319 -0.05 0.90 7.62
N GLY A 320 -0.29 0.32 8.79
CA GLY A 320 -1.33 0.77 9.70
C GLY A 320 -1.02 2.14 10.33
N SER A 321 -2.07 2.93 10.52
CA SER A 321 -1.94 4.26 11.11
C SER A 321 -1.59 4.26 12.60
N ALA A 322 -1.42 3.10 13.24
CA ALA A 322 -0.85 3.03 14.59
C ALA A 322 0.68 2.83 14.59
N SER A 323 1.28 2.53 13.42
CA SER A 323 2.73 2.40 13.22
C SER A 323 3.31 3.43 12.24
N ASN A 324 2.46 4.16 11.50
CA ASN A 324 2.85 5.28 10.64
C ASN A 324 2.33 6.63 11.16
N ASP A 325 1.19 6.60 11.84
CA ASP A 325 0.44 7.77 12.32
C ASP A 325 -0.08 8.72 11.22
N GLY A 326 0.10 8.38 9.93
CA GLY A 326 -0.40 9.09 8.75
C GLY A 326 -0.59 8.17 7.54
N ASN A 327 -1.27 8.65 6.49
CA ASN A 327 -1.58 7.87 5.28
C ASN A 327 -1.26 8.69 4.03
N HIS A 328 0.00 9.03 3.79
CA HIS A 328 0.38 9.90 2.69
C HIS A 328 1.39 9.24 1.74
N MET A 329 0.95 8.77 0.56
CA MET A 329 1.77 8.00 -0.37
C MET A 329 3.02 8.73 -0.90
N LEU A 330 2.95 10.05 -1.16
CA LEU A 330 4.16 10.79 -1.55
C LEU A 330 5.16 10.93 -0.40
N LEU A 331 4.70 10.93 0.85
CA LEU A 331 5.59 10.88 2.01
C LEU A 331 6.31 9.52 2.06
N GLU A 332 5.60 8.41 1.84
CA GLU A 332 6.22 7.08 1.77
C GLU A 332 7.24 6.99 0.64
N ALA A 333 6.92 7.50 -0.56
CA ALA A 333 7.87 7.54 -1.67
C ALA A 333 9.12 8.37 -1.34
N ARG A 334 8.93 9.51 -0.68
CA ARG A 334 10.05 10.35 -0.19
C ARG A 334 10.89 9.61 0.85
N GLN A 335 10.27 8.95 1.83
CA GLN A 335 10.98 8.19 2.87
C GLN A 335 11.74 7.00 2.26
N ALA A 336 11.13 6.26 1.34
CA ALA A 336 11.80 5.18 0.61
C ALA A 336 13.09 5.69 -0.09
N MET A 337 13.00 6.83 -0.79
CA MET A 337 14.14 7.45 -1.46
C MET A 337 15.25 7.86 -0.46
N LEU A 338 14.89 8.52 0.64
CA LEU A 338 15.87 9.02 1.60
C LEU A 338 16.52 7.89 2.39
N LEU A 339 15.76 6.85 2.78
CA LEU A 339 16.31 5.67 3.46
C LEU A 339 17.22 4.85 2.54
N ALA A 340 16.87 4.70 1.25
CA ALA A 340 17.76 4.05 0.29
C ALA A 340 19.11 4.78 0.16
N ARG A 341 19.11 6.11 0.19
CA ARG A 341 20.35 6.91 0.19
C ARG A 341 21.13 6.77 1.49
N LEU A 342 20.45 6.73 2.63
CA LEU A 342 21.09 6.53 3.93
C LEU A 342 21.70 5.12 4.02
N LYS A 343 20.97 4.09 3.57
CA LYS A 343 21.49 2.70 3.50
C LYS A 343 22.73 2.61 2.64
N LEU A 344 22.75 3.26 1.48
CA LEU A 344 23.90 3.31 0.60
C LEU A 344 25.15 3.90 1.30
N ALA A 345 25.00 5.02 2.01
CA ALA A 345 26.09 5.64 2.73
C ALA A 345 26.61 4.75 3.88
N GLU A 346 25.73 4.02 4.56
CA GLU A 346 26.10 3.08 5.61
C GLU A 346 26.82 1.85 5.06
N ASP A 347 26.39 1.31 3.90
CA ASP A 347 27.04 0.19 3.22
C ASP A 347 28.44 0.57 2.74
N GLU A 348 28.63 1.78 2.20
CA GLU A 348 29.92 2.32 1.81
C GLU A 348 30.87 2.43 3.03
N ARG A 349 30.35 2.96 4.15
CA ARG A 349 31.10 3.06 5.41
C ARG A 349 31.52 1.68 5.93
N GLN A 350 30.64 0.69 5.88
CA GLN A 350 30.92 -0.68 6.34
C GLN A 350 31.95 -1.36 5.43
N ALA A 351 31.85 -1.23 4.11
CA ALA A 351 32.82 -1.74 3.15
C ALA A 351 34.20 -1.13 3.41
N HIS A 352 34.27 0.18 3.59
CA HIS A 352 35.55 0.87 3.91
C HIS A 352 36.14 0.36 5.23
N ALA A 353 35.35 0.19 6.27
CA ALA A 353 35.78 -0.27 7.59
C ALA A 353 36.32 -1.73 7.55
N SER A 354 35.74 -2.58 6.69
CA SER A 354 36.17 -3.98 6.51
C SER A 354 37.28 -4.17 5.48
N GLY A 355 37.69 -3.11 4.77
CA GLY A 355 38.63 -3.19 3.66
C GLY A 355 38.08 -3.88 2.40
N ALA A 356 36.75 -4.01 2.32
CA ALA A 356 36.08 -4.54 1.15
C ALA A 356 35.95 -3.46 0.05
N GLU A 357 35.98 -3.91 -1.21
CA GLU A 357 35.72 -3.01 -2.35
C GLU A 357 34.26 -2.63 -2.38
N PHE A 358 33.93 -1.32 -2.40
CA PHE A 358 32.58 -0.81 -2.59
C PHE A 358 32.38 -0.48 -4.06
N ALA A 359 31.54 -1.26 -4.73
CA ALA A 359 31.31 -1.18 -6.19
C ALA A 359 30.49 0.06 -6.62
N GLY A 360 30.49 1.13 -5.86
CA GLY A 360 29.76 2.38 -6.12
C GLY A 360 28.30 2.15 -6.50
N ALA A 361 27.34 2.59 -5.71
CA ALA A 361 25.95 2.37 -6.03
C ALA A 361 25.28 3.70 -6.42
N VAL A 362 24.33 3.63 -7.35
CA VAL A 362 23.53 4.78 -7.77
C VAL A 362 22.49 5.09 -6.70
N GLN A 363 22.37 6.35 -6.34
CA GLN A 363 21.33 6.82 -5.42
C GLN A 363 19.95 6.70 -6.06
N MET A 364 18.94 6.33 -5.27
CA MET A 364 17.55 6.34 -5.73
C MET A 364 17.14 7.76 -6.15
N THR A 365 16.59 7.88 -7.34
CA THR A 365 16.07 9.12 -7.91
C THR A 365 14.62 9.37 -7.50
N ALA A 366 14.13 10.61 -7.66
CA ALA A 366 12.72 10.94 -7.45
C ALA A 366 11.80 10.15 -8.42
N ARG A 367 12.23 9.93 -9.66
CA ARG A 367 11.49 9.17 -10.67
C ARG A 367 11.35 7.70 -10.27
N GLU A 368 12.41 7.10 -9.77
CA GLU A 368 12.36 5.71 -9.25
C GLU A 368 11.47 5.59 -8.01
N ALA A 369 11.48 6.57 -7.10
CA ALA A 369 10.60 6.58 -5.94
C ALA A 369 9.12 6.72 -6.35
N LEU A 370 8.81 7.53 -7.35
CA LEU A 370 7.46 7.61 -7.93
C LEU A 370 7.06 6.30 -8.64
N GLU A 371 8.01 5.63 -9.29
CA GLU A 371 7.77 4.33 -9.92
C GLU A 371 7.35 3.26 -8.89
N LEU A 372 7.96 3.24 -7.69
CA LEU A 372 7.52 2.35 -6.61
C LEU A 372 6.07 2.62 -6.19
N ALA A 373 5.65 3.88 -6.15
CA ALA A 373 4.32 4.31 -5.76
C ALA A 373 3.26 4.15 -6.87
N THR A 374 3.63 3.77 -8.08
CA THR A 374 2.76 3.66 -9.26
C THR A 374 2.88 2.28 -9.89
N LEU A 375 3.74 2.10 -10.89
CA LEU A 375 3.96 0.83 -11.60
C LEU A 375 4.43 -0.30 -10.68
N GLY A 376 5.31 0.00 -9.72
CA GLY A 376 5.79 -0.96 -8.74
C GLY A 376 4.65 -1.52 -7.90
N GLY A 377 3.81 -0.63 -7.37
CA GLY A 377 2.61 -1.03 -6.63
C GLY A 377 1.63 -1.84 -7.50
N ALA A 378 1.40 -1.42 -8.74
CA ALA A 378 0.57 -2.16 -9.69
C ALA A 378 1.11 -3.58 -9.93
N ALA A 379 2.42 -3.72 -10.16
CA ALA A 379 3.08 -5.01 -10.39
C ALA A 379 2.97 -5.94 -9.17
N VAL A 380 3.12 -5.40 -7.94
CA VAL A 380 2.94 -6.14 -6.68
C VAL A 380 1.51 -6.66 -6.55
N LEU A 381 0.51 -5.83 -6.85
CA LEU A 381 -0.91 -6.22 -6.82
C LEU A 381 -1.37 -7.02 -8.05
N GLY A 382 -0.43 -7.50 -8.89
CA GLY A 382 -0.76 -8.28 -10.09
C GLY A 382 -1.63 -7.52 -11.09
N ARG A 383 -1.55 -6.18 -11.13
CA ARG A 383 -2.32 -5.31 -12.03
C ARG A 383 -1.45 -4.88 -13.21
N LYS A 384 -2.05 -4.90 -14.40
CA LYS A 384 -1.42 -4.45 -15.66
C LYS A 384 -2.19 -3.27 -16.29
N ASP A 385 -3.24 -2.84 -15.64
CA ASP A 385 -4.23 -1.89 -16.13
C ASP A 385 -4.27 -0.58 -15.33
N ILE A 386 -3.35 -0.42 -14.34
CA ILE A 386 -3.18 0.79 -13.52
C ILE A 386 -1.70 1.16 -13.37
N GLY A 387 -1.41 2.32 -12.81
CA GLY A 387 -0.03 2.78 -12.50
C GLY A 387 0.64 3.56 -13.62
N ALA A 388 0.00 3.74 -14.77
CA ALA A 388 0.47 4.58 -15.86
C ALA A 388 -0.69 5.34 -16.52
N ILE A 389 -0.37 6.46 -17.16
CA ILE A 389 -1.28 7.22 -18.04
C ILE A 389 -0.92 6.86 -19.48
N ALA A 390 -1.53 5.80 -20.01
CA ALA A 390 -1.29 5.28 -21.35
C ALA A 390 -2.58 4.73 -21.96
N PRO A 391 -2.69 4.68 -23.30
CA PRO A 391 -3.85 4.07 -23.94
C PRO A 391 -4.09 2.63 -23.45
N GLY A 392 -5.35 2.31 -23.12
CA GLY A 392 -5.75 1.00 -22.59
C GLY A 392 -5.56 0.81 -21.08
N MET A 393 -5.06 1.82 -20.36
CA MET A 393 -5.00 1.84 -18.91
C MET A 393 -6.28 2.43 -18.30
N CYS A 394 -6.60 2.03 -17.06
CA CYS A 394 -7.66 2.68 -16.30
C CYS A 394 -7.36 4.16 -16.08
N ALA A 395 -8.38 4.99 -16.14
CA ALA A 395 -8.26 6.42 -15.91
C ALA A 395 -8.17 6.73 -14.40
N ASP A 396 -7.06 6.32 -13.80
CA ASP A 396 -6.67 6.60 -12.43
C ASP A 396 -5.51 7.61 -12.45
N PHE A 397 -5.75 8.86 -12.08
CA PHE A 397 -4.73 9.91 -12.13
C PHE A 397 -4.94 10.99 -11.08
N VAL A 398 -3.88 11.76 -10.83
CA VAL A 398 -3.82 12.79 -9.80
C VAL A 398 -3.18 14.05 -10.33
N ALA A 399 -3.73 15.20 -9.95
CA ALA A 399 -3.18 16.52 -10.30
C ALA A 399 -2.82 17.32 -9.04
N TYR A 400 -1.58 17.80 -8.99
CA TYR A 400 -1.07 18.65 -7.92
C TYR A 400 -0.76 20.04 -8.47
N LYS A 401 -1.30 21.06 -7.82
CA LYS A 401 -1.09 22.45 -8.21
C LYS A 401 0.32 22.92 -7.85
N LEU A 402 1.02 23.52 -8.81
CA LEU A 402 2.42 23.92 -8.68
C LEU A 402 2.64 25.33 -8.14
N ASP A 403 1.59 26.16 -8.04
CA ASP A 403 1.65 27.54 -7.54
C ASP A 403 1.55 27.65 -6.00
N ARG A 404 1.93 26.60 -5.29
CA ARG A 404 1.94 26.55 -3.83
C ARG A 404 3.29 26.97 -3.28
N LEU A 405 3.28 27.57 -2.07
CA LEU A 405 4.49 28.01 -1.37
C LEU A 405 5.52 26.88 -1.22
N ALA A 406 5.06 25.64 -0.99
CA ALA A 406 5.93 24.47 -0.85
C ALA A 406 6.78 24.19 -2.09
N PHE A 407 6.33 24.62 -3.29
CA PHE A 407 7.04 24.44 -4.56
C PHE A 407 7.75 25.70 -5.07
N ALA A 408 7.77 26.78 -4.28
CA ALA A 408 8.47 28.01 -4.64
C ALA A 408 9.98 27.74 -4.83
N GLY A 409 10.53 28.06 -6.00
CA GLY A 409 11.92 27.78 -6.37
C GLY A 409 12.18 26.36 -6.91
N ALA A 410 11.18 25.47 -6.96
CA ALA A 410 11.32 24.07 -7.40
C ALA A 410 10.71 23.79 -8.80
N ARG A 411 10.51 24.84 -9.61
CA ARG A 411 9.85 24.74 -10.94
C ARG A 411 10.74 24.17 -12.05
N SER A 412 12.04 24.02 -11.81
CA SER A 412 12.99 23.45 -12.78
C SER A 412 12.78 21.94 -13.03
N ASP A 413 12.28 21.22 -12.02
CA ASP A 413 11.89 19.81 -12.14
C ASP A 413 10.66 19.55 -11.25
N PRO A 414 9.44 19.78 -11.77
CA PRO A 414 8.21 19.61 -11.01
C PRO A 414 7.97 18.20 -10.48
N LEU A 415 8.44 17.16 -11.21
CA LEU A 415 8.34 15.78 -10.72
C LEU A 415 9.22 15.58 -9.49
N ALA A 416 10.47 16.01 -9.55
CA ALA A 416 11.36 15.90 -8.40
C ALA A 416 10.83 16.72 -7.21
N ALA A 417 10.20 17.86 -7.46
CA ALA A 417 9.59 18.70 -6.44
C ALA A 417 8.52 17.95 -5.61
N LEU A 418 7.70 17.10 -6.25
CA LEU A 418 6.71 16.28 -5.54
C LEU A 418 7.34 15.38 -4.47
N LEU A 419 8.59 14.94 -4.69
CA LEU A 419 9.29 13.99 -3.80
C LEU A 419 10.24 14.69 -2.82
N PHE A 420 10.91 15.78 -3.25
CA PHE A 420 11.88 16.48 -2.41
C PHE A 420 11.26 17.53 -1.51
N CYS A 421 10.21 18.21 -1.99
CA CYS A 421 9.51 19.21 -1.19
C CYS A 421 8.56 18.55 -0.17
N ALA A 422 7.97 19.36 0.69
CA ALA A 422 6.96 18.86 1.61
C ALA A 422 5.76 18.29 0.84
N PRO A 423 5.27 17.10 1.19
CA PRO A 423 4.12 16.50 0.53
C PRO A 423 2.92 17.44 0.54
N GLN A 424 2.22 17.52 -0.57
CA GLN A 424 1.06 18.39 -0.78
C GLN A 424 -0.18 17.55 -1.07
N GLN A 425 -1.32 18.07 -0.65
CA GLN A 425 -2.61 17.51 -1.02
C GLN A 425 -2.89 17.79 -2.50
N PRO A 426 -3.40 16.81 -3.27
CA PRO A 426 -3.80 17.00 -4.65
C PRO A 426 -5.02 17.92 -4.76
N ASP A 427 -5.15 18.62 -5.88
CA ASP A 427 -6.35 19.36 -6.23
C ASP A 427 -7.40 18.46 -6.87
N VAL A 428 -6.95 17.49 -7.67
CA VAL A 428 -7.84 16.56 -8.37
C VAL A 428 -7.34 15.13 -8.21
N VAL A 429 -8.26 14.22 -7.88
CA VAL A 429 -8.04 12.77 -7.93
C VAL A 429 -9.17 12.14 -8.72
N VAL A 430 -8.80 11.34 -9.70
CA VAL A 430 -9.74 10.61 -10.55
C VAL A 430 -9.46 9.11 -10.42
N VAL A 431 -10.53 8.34 -10.19
CA VAL A 431 -10.49 6.88 -10.11
C VAL A 431 -11.49 6.31 -11.11
N ASN A 432 -11.02 5.46 -12.01
CA ASN A 432 -11.83 4.86 -13.07
C ASN A 432 -12.66 5.90 -13.86
N GLY A 433 -12.05 7.04 -14.15
CA GLY A 433 -12.68 8.16 -14.86
C GLY A 433 -13.66 9.02 -14.03
N ARG A 434 -13.85 8.74 -12.72
CA ARG A 434 -14.70 9.52 -11.82
C ARG A 434 -13.86 10.45 -10.95
N VAL A 435 -14.24 11.71 -10.88
CA VAL A 435 -13.58 12.71 -10.00
C VAL A 435 -14.01 12.44 -8.56
N LEU A 436 -13.08 12.03 -7.71
CA LEU A 436 -13.30 11.76 -6.28
C LEU A 436 -12.74 12.86 -5.37
N VAL A 437 -11.77 13.63 -5.85
CA VAL A 437 -11.30 14.85 -5.20
C VAL A 437 -11.34 15.97 -6.23
N GLN A 438 -11.94 17.10 -5.88
CA GLN A 438 -11.98 18.32 -6.68
C GLN A 438 -11.68 19.51 -5.78
N ASP A 439 -10.81 20.41 -6.24
CA ASP A 439 -10.33 21.58 -5.48
C ASP A 439 -9.83 21.20 -4.07
N GLY A 440 -9.20 20.02 -3.94
CA GLY A 440 -8.70 19.48 -2.68
C GLY A 440 -9.79 18.96 -1.73
N GLN A 441 -11.03 18.82 -2.17
CA GLN A 441 -12.15 18.34 -1.36
C GLN A 441 -12.68 17.00 -1.90
N LEU A 442 -13.02 16.08 -0.99
CA LEU A 442 -13.70 14.84 -1.35
C LEU A 442 -15.11 15.13 -1.90
N THR A 443 -15.48 14.43 -2.97
CA THR A 443 -16.81 14.60 -3.61
C THR A 443 -17.86 13.63 -3.06
N MET A 444 -17.45 12.55 -2.39
CA MET A 444 -18.34 11.46 -2.00
C MET A 444 -18.60 11.40 -0.49
N VAL A 445 -17.76 12.01 0.34
CA VAL A 445 -17.84 11.88 1.80
C VAL A 445 -17.71 13.26 2.45
N ASP A 446 -18.58 13.52 3.43
CA ASP A 446 -18.51 14.73 4.28
C ASP A 446 -17.58 14.45 5.47
N LEU A 447 -16.44 15.14 5.52
CA LEU A 447 -15.40 14.89 6.53
C LEU A 447 -15.79 15.29 7.97
N PRO A 448 -16.42 16.44 8.27
CA PRO A 448 -16.69 16.81 9.65
C PRO A 448 -17.49 15.76 10.45
N PRO A 449 -18.66 15.24 9.97
CA PRO A 449 -19.37 14.20 10.70
C PRO A 449 -18.63 12.87 10.76
N LEU A 450 -17.85 12.53 9.72
CA LEU A 450 -17.03 11.32 9.71
C LEU A 450 -15.93 11.40 10.79
N ILE A 451 -15.22 12.53 10.89
CA ILE A 451 -14.18 12.76 11.90
C ILE A 451 -14.76 12.72 13.31
N GLU A 452 -15.93 13.33 13.53
CA GLU A 452 -16.61 13.30 14.83
C GLU A 452 -16.95 11.87 15.27
N ARG A 453 -17.56 11.08 14.34
CA ARG A 453 -17.88 9.66 14.57
C ARG A 453 -16.63 8.85 14.88
N HIS A 454 -15.59 9.00 14.07
CA HIS A 454 -14.31 8.30 14.24
C HIS A 454 -13.66 8.61 15.59
N ASN A 455 -13.60 9.89 15.98
CA ASN A 455 -13.04 10.32 17.27
C ASN A 455 -13.85 9.79 18.47
N ARG A 456 -15.16 9.67 18.34
CA ARG A 456 -16.01 9.08 19.37
C ARG A 456 -15.69 7.59 19.54
N ILE A 457 -15.68 6.82 18.44
CA ILE A 457 -15.35 5.38 18.46
C ILE A 457 -13.94 5.16 19.03
N SER A 458 -12.95 5.93 18.59
CA SER A 458 -11.57 5.86 19.11
C SER A 458 -11.52 6.05 20.63
N ARG A 459 -12.19 7.07 21.17
CA ARG A 459 -12.25 7.32 22.62
C ARG A 459 -12.92 6.17 23.37
N GLU A 460 -14.04 5.66 22.87
CA GLU A 460 -14.74 4.51 23.46
C GLU A 460 -13.85 3.27 23.49
N MET A 461 -13.10 3.00 22.41
CA MET A 461 -12.19 1.86 22.34
C MET A 461 -10.98 2.00 23.27
N ILE A 462 -10.40 3.18 23.38
CA ILE A 462 -9.19 3.40 24.19
C ILE A 462 -9.52 3.39 25.69
N ASN A 463 -10.60 4.02 26.09
CA ASN A 463 -10.97 4.22 27.50
C ASN A 463 -11.84 3.08 28.09
N GLY A 464 -12.53 2.32 27.25
CA GLY A 464 -13.48 1.29 27.64
C GLY A 464 -12.91 0.03 28.05
#